data_5cdfc6dc21ed49ce10b1e884064ec0b0
#
_entry.id   5cdfc6dc21ed49ce10b1e884064ec0b0
#
_cell.length_a   1.000
_cell.length_b   1.000
_cell.length_c   1.000
_cell.angle_alpha   90.00
_cell.angle_beta   90.00
_cell.angle_gamma   90.00
#
_symmetry.space_group_name_H-M   'P 1'
#
loop_
_entity.id
_entity.type
_entity.pdbx_description
1 polymer ?
#
loop_
_entity_poly.entity_id
_entity_poly.type
_entity_poly.pdbx_seq_one_letter_code
_entity_poly.pdbx_strand_id
1 'polypeptide(L)'
;MIDAVGMEAHGSPAAKLAQQVAGVLPDALGKRLMQTAGVDRLSALYSAIDAVRRGGTISLIGVYGGMADPLPMLTLFDKQVTLRMGQANVKRWVDDIMPLLTDDDPLGVDDFATHVLPLERAPHAYEIFQKKQDGAVKVILKP
;
A
#
# COMPACT_ATOMS: atom_id res chain seq x y z
N MET A 1 -14.21 5.05 -1.59
CA MET A 1 -13.06 4.37 -2.23
C MET A 1 -11.93 4.29 -1.22
N ILE A 2 -11.27 3.14 -1.12
CA ILE A 2 -10.11 2.95 -0.22
C ILE A 2 -8.92 2.54 -1.08
N ASP A 3 -7.80 3.21 -0.90
CA ASP A 3 -6.51 2.85 -1.50
C ASP A 3 -5.56 2.39 -0.39
N ALA A 4 -5.24 1.11 -0.39
CA ALA A 4 -4.34 0.47 0.57
C ALA A 4 -3.02 0.01 -0.08
N VAL A 5 -2.75 0.41 -1.33
CA VAL A 5 -1.60 -0.06 -2.11
C VAL A 5 -0.35 0.79 -1.84
N GLY A 6 -0.48 2.11 -1.90
CA GLY A 6 0.65 3.01 -1.71
C GLY A 6 1.78 2.80 -2.71
N MET A 7 3.02 3.09 -2.27
CA MET A 7 4.25 2.96 -3.10
C MET A 7 4.62 1.53 -3.49
N GLU A 8 4.05 0.53 -2.83
CA GLU A 8 4.36 -0.88 -3.08
C GLU A 8 3.53 -1.47 -4.23
N ALA A 9 2.76 -0.62 -4.93
CA ALA A 9 2.20 -1.00 -6.21
C ALA A 9 3.35 -1.52 -7.08
N HIS A 10 3.47 -2.82 -7.16
CA HIS A 10 4.40 -3.46 -8.09
C HIS A 10 3.82 -3.21 -9.48
N GLY A 11 4.33 -2.15 -10.08
CA GLY A 11 3.86 -1.65 -11.35
C GLY A 11 3.75 -2.70 -12.43
N SER A 12 3.11 -2.31 -13.51
CA SER A 12 2.93 -3.08 -14.72
C SER A 12 4.23 -3.76 -15.18
N PRO A 13 4.18 -4.80 -16.00
CA PRO A 13 5.38 -5.40 -16.61
C PRO A 13 6.30 -4.36 -17.28
N ALA A 14 5.75 -3.25 -17.76
CA ALA A 14 6.50 -2.12 -18.31
C ALA A 14 7.36 -1.38 -17.26
N ALA A 15 6.88 -1.24 -16.03
CA ALA A 15 7.66 -0.63 -14.96
C ALA A 15 8.81 -1.51 -14.49
N LYS A 16 8.64 -2.84 -14.47
CA LYS A 16 9.73 -3.78 -14.19
C LYS A 16 10.83 -3.69 -15.26
N LEU A 17 10.44 -3.57 -16.53
CA LEU A 17 11.38 -3.38 -17.63
C LEU A 17 12.12 -2.04 -17.52
N ALA A 18 11.41 -0.96 -17.19
CA ALA A 18 11.98 0.36 -16.98
C ALA A 18 12.98 0.38 -15.81
N GLN A 19 12.70 -0.34 -14.72
CA GLN A 19 13.64 -0.48 -13.59
C GLN A 19 14.91 -1.27 -13.99
N GLN A 20 14.77 -2.32 -14.78
CA GLN A 20 15.93 -3.09 -15.28
C GLN A 20 16.80 -2.25 -16.22
N VAL A 21 16.19 -1.46 -17.10
CA VAL A 21 16.90 -0.57 -18.01
C VAL A 21 17.54 0.61 -17.27
N ALA A 22 16.88 1.16 -16.22
CA ALA A 22 17.43 2.26 -15.43
C ALA A 22 18.70 1.86 -14.66
N GLY A 23 18.84 0.59 -14.27
CA GLY A 23 20.04 0.06 -13.60
C GLY A 23 21.29 -0.01 -14.49
N VAL A 24 21.14 0.13 -15.81
CA VAL A 24 22.23 0.07 -16.80
C VAL A 24 22.60 1.46 -17.36
N LEU A 25 21.77 2.48 -17.07
CA LEU A 25 21.95 3.84 -17.59
C LEU A 25 22.76 4.74 -16.65
N PRO A 26 23.47 5.77 -17.18
CA PRO A 26 24.13 6.78 -16.35
C PRO A 26 23.15 7.45 -15.39
N ASP A 27 23.61 7.79 -14.17
CA ASP A 27 22.81 8.27 -13.04
C ASP A 27 21.81 9.40 -13.36
N ALA A 28 22.14 10.31 -14.27
CA ALA A 28 21.26 11.42 -14.65
C ALA A 28 20.05 10.95 -15.49
N LEU A 29 20.25 9.96 -16.37
CA LEU A 29 19.19 9.37 -17.17
C LEU A 29 18.36 8.37 -16.36
N GLY A 30 19.02 7.59 -15.50
CA GLY A 30 18.38 6.67 -14.57
C GLY A 30 17.44 7.40 -13.62
N LYS A 31 17.84 8.57 -13.07
CA LYS A 31 16.98 9.42 -12.24
C LYS A 31 15.76 9.95 -12.98
N ARG A 32 15.90 10.40 -14.22
CA ARG A 32 14.76 10.84 -15.04
C ARG A 32 13.80 9.69 -15.37
N LEU A 33 14.34 8.53 -15.71
CA LEU A 33 13.53 7.34 -15.96
C LEU A 33 12.78 6.88 -14.71
N MET A 34 13.44 6.94 -13.53
CA MET A 34 12.82 6.63 -12.23
C MET A 34 11.75 7.66 -11.83
N GLN A 35 11.92 8.93 -12.19
CA GLN A 35 10.89 9.95 -12.00
C GLN A 35 9.68 9.69 -12.90
N THR A 36 9.89 9.23 -14.13
CA THR A 36 8.81 8.85 -15.05
C THR A 36 8.15 7.51 -14.66
N ALA A 37 8.94 6.56 -14.15
CA ALA A 37 8.41 5.31 -13.56
C ALA A 37 7.71 5.55 -12.22
N GLY A 38 7.94 6.70 -11.57
CA GLY A 38 7.18 7.16 -10.39
C GLY A 38 5.69 7.37 -10.70
N VAL A 39 5.34 7.65 -11.95
CA VAL A 39 3.94 7.76 -12.41
C VAL A 39 3.20 6.42 -12.26
N ASP A 40 3.88 5.30 -12.44
CA ASP A 40 3.27 3.97 -12.28
C ASP A 40 2.96 3.63 -10.81
N ARG A 41 3.68 4.24 -9.87
CA ARG A 41 3.40 4.12 -8.43
C ARG A 41 2.11 4.85 -8.01
N LEU A 42 1.65 5.79 -8.83
CA LEU A 42 0.40 6.53 -8.62
C LEU A 42 -0.79 5.89 -9.33
N SER A 43 -0.60 4.76 -10.02
CA SER A 43 -1.64 4.12 -10.83
C SER A 43 -2.88 3.75 -10.01
N ALA A 44 -2.70 3.27 -8.78
CA ALA A 44 -3.80 2.97 -7.87
C ALA A 44 -4.56 4.23 -7.46
N LEU A 45 -3.85 5.32 -7.14
CA LEU A 45 -4.45 6.62 -6.83
C LEU A 45 -5.23 7.18 -8.02
N TYR A 46 -4.67 7.15 -9.23
CA TYR A 46 -5.37 7.59 -10.43
C TYR A 46 -6.63 6.77 -10.69
N SER A 47 -6.54 5.44 -10.58
CA SER A 47 -7.70 4.56 -10.69
C SER A 47 -8.78 4.88 -9.65
N ALA A 48 -8.37 5.21 -8.42
CA ALA A 48 -9.29 5.62 -7.37
C ALA A 48 -9.97 6.97 -7.68
N ILE A 49 -9.22 7.93 -8.26
CA ILE A 49 -9.75 9.24 -8.69
C ILE A 49 -10.74 9.06 -9.84
N ASP A 50 -10.45 8.17 -10.79
CA ASP A 50 -11.33 7.90 -11.92
C ASP A 50 -12.62 7.19 -11.48
N ALA A 51 -12.51 6.23 -10.58
CA ALA A 51 -13.63 5.40 -10.15
C ALA A 51 -14.50 6.03 -9.05
N VAL A 52 -13.99 7.01 -8.29
CA VAL A 52 -14.79 7.66 -7.25
C VAL A 52 -15.96 8.45 -7.84
N ARG A 53 -17.14 8.31 -7.23
CA ARG A 53 -18.31 9.11 -7.62
C ARG A 53 -18.12 10.59 -7.28
N ARG A 54 -18.86 11.47 -7.94
CA ARG A 54 -18.97 12.90 -7.57
C ARG A 54 -19.40 13.05 -6.10
N GLY A 55 -18.79 13.97 -5.38
CA GLY A 55 -19.00 14.18 -3.94
C GLY A 55 -18.48 13.02 -3.07
N GLY A 56 -17.71 12.10 -3.66
CA GLY A 56 -17.20 10.94 -2.95
C GLY A 56 -15.92 11.21 -2.14
N THR A 57 -15.56 10.25 -1.31
CA THR A 57 -14.33 10.28 -0.51
C THR A 57 -13.37 9.18 -0.96
N ILE A 58 -12.10 9.54 -1.11
CA ILE A 58 -10.98 8.60 -1.26
C ILE A 58 -10.21 8.59 0.06
N SER A 59 -10.10 7.42 0.68
CA SER A 59 -9.28 7.19 1.87
C SER A 59 -7.98 6.52 1.44
N LEU A 60 -6.86 7.22 1.63
CA LEU A 60 -5.52 6.71 1.32
C LEU A 60 -4.91 6.15 2.60
N ILE A 61 -4.85 4.83 2.67
CA ILE A 61 -4.19 4.08 3.75
C ILE A 61 -2.76 3.73 3.33
N GLY A 62 -2.56 3.52 2.03
CA GLY A 62 -1.24 3.27 1.44
C GLY A 62 -0.34 4.51 1.55
N VAL A 63 0.94 4.27 1.81
CA VAL A 63 1.94 5.34 1.91
C VAL A 63 2.49 5.66 0.53
N TYR A 64 2.39 6.93 0.14
CA TYR A 64 3.05 7.48 -1.04
C TYR A 64 4.24 8.32 -0.62
N GLY A 65 5.45 7.90 -0.98
CA GLY A 65 6.67 8.66 -0.72
C GLY A 65 7.00 9.60 -1.88
N GLY A 66 7.36 10.83 -1.55
CA GLY A 66 7.74 11.83 -2.54
C GLY A 66 6.58 12.70 -3.02
N MET A 67 6.70 13.23 -4.23
CA MET A 67 5.73 14.14 -4.83
C MET A 67 4.78 13.37 -5.75
N ALA A 68 3.49 13.68 -5.67
CA ALA A 68 2.47 13.20 -6.61
C ALA A 68 2.32 14.25 -7.73
N ASP A 69 3.17 14.17 -8.75
CA ASP A 69 3.16 15.10 -9.89
C ASP A 69 3.24 14.30 -11.21
N PRO A 70 2.26 14.49 -12.12
CA PRO A 70 1.09 15.37 -12.00
C PRO A 70 -0.04 14.80 -11.14
N LEU A 71 -0.72 15.65 -10.37
CA LEU A 71 -1.98 15.30 -9.71
C LEU A 71 -3.14 15.94 -10.52
N PRO A 72 -4.20 15.17 -10.91
CA PRO A 72 -5.31 15.68 -11.73
C PRO A 72 -6.26 16.54 -10.90
N MET A 73 -5.77 17.71 -10.46
CA MET A 73 -6.49 18.63 -9.56
C MET A 73 -7.81 19.10 -10.14
N LEU A 74 -7.90 19.33 -11.47
CA LEU A 74 -9.13 19.74 -12.12
C LEU A 74 -10.22 18.67 -12.01
N THR A 75 -9.84 17.40 -12.18
CA THR A 75 -10.76 16.26 -12.03
C THR A 75 -11.26 16.13 -10.59
N LEU A 76 -10.35 16.27 -9.61
CA LEU A 76 -10.70 16.24 -8.19
C LEU A 76 -11.67 17.39 -7.83
N PHE A 77 -11.40 18.59 -8.33
CA PHE A 77 -12.23 19.77 -8.13
C PHE A 77 -13.61 19.61 -8.76
N ASP A 78 -13.68 19.22 -10.03
CA ASP A 78 -14.93 19.02 -10.76
C ASP A 78 -15.80 17.92 -10.11
N LYS A 79 -15.19 16.83 -9.67
CA LYS A 79 -15.87 15.75 -8.96
C LYS A 79 -16.18 16.07 -7.49
N GLN A 80 -15.69 17.18 -6.93
CA GLN A 80 -15.84 17.55 -5.51
C GLN A 80 -15.34 16.43 -4.57
N VAL A 81 -14.17 15.88 -4.87
CA VAL A 81 -13.61 14.72 -4.13
C VAL A 81 -13.02 15.16 -2.80
N THR A 82 -13.34 14.42 -1.74
CA THR A 82 -12.65 14.53 -0.45
C THR A 82 -11.51 13.52 -0.39
N LEU A 83 -10.28 13.97 -0.12
CA LEU A 83 -9.14 13.11 0.17
C LEU A 83 -8.94 13.04 1.68
N ARG A 84 -8.84 11.82 2.22
CA ARG A 84 -8.47 11.55 3.60
C ARG A 84 -7.24 10.67 3.63
N MET A 85 -6.22 11.09 4.35
CA MET A 85 -4.96 10.36 4.47
C MET A 85 -4.29 10.62 5.80
N GLY A 86 -3.41 9.75 6.18
CA GLY A 86 -2.63 9.89 7.41
C GLY A 86 -2.05 8.55 7.84
N GLN A 87 -1.13 8.62 8.78
CA GLN A 87 -0.58 7.42 9.41
C GLN A 87 -1.65 6.75 10.28
N ALA A 88 -1.59 5.41 10.39
CA ALA A 88 -2.48 4.65 11.26
C ALA A 88 -2.29 5.07 12.71
N ASN A 89 -3.23 5.85 13.24
CA ASN A 89 -3.24 6.26 14.64
C ASN A 89 -3.93 5.18 15.49
N VAL A 90 -3.22 4.08 15.72
CA VAL A 90 -3.76 2.89 16.41
C VAL A 90 -4.36 3.27 17.76
N LYS A 91 -3.64 4.08 18.57
CA LYS A 91 -4.10 4.47 19.89
C LYS A 91 -5.46 5.17 19.89
N ARG A 92 -5.72 5.99 18.87
CA ARG A 92 -7.02 6.68 18.74
C ARG A 92 -8.19 5.72 18.57
N TRP A 93 -7.95 4.57 17.93
CA TRP A 93 -9.00 3.65 17.54
C TRP A 93 -9.12 2.42 18.46
N VAL A 94 -8.28 2.33 19.50
CA VAL A 94 -8.30 1.18 20.43
C VAL A 94 -9.67 1.01 21.07
N ASP A 95 -10.27 2.08 21.58
CA ASP A 95 -11.55 2.02 22.26
C ASP A 95 -12.71 1.62 21.34
N ASP A 96 -12.60 1.93 20.03
CA ASP A 96 -13.58 1.55 19.02
C ASP A 96 -13.36 0.11 18.51
N ILE A 97 -12.11 -0.36 18.49
CA ILE A 97 -11.74 -1.68 17.95
C ILE A 97 -11.89 -2.78 19.00
N MET A 98 -11.49 -2.52 20.25
CA MET A 98 -11.51 -3.54 21.31
C MET A 98 -12.87 -4.23 21.49
N PRO A 99 -14.02 -3.52 21.44
CA PRO A 99 -15.32 -4.16 21.52
C PRO A 99 -15.65 -5.10 20.36
N LEU A 100 -14.91 -5.03 19.24
CA LEU A 100 -15.09 -5.89 18.08
C LEU A 100 -14.25 -7.19 18.17
N LEU A 101 -13.35 -7.29 19.16
CA LEU A 101 -12.58 -8.50 19.43
C LEU A 101 -13.37 -9.40 20.38
N THR A 102 -14.30 -10.14 19.83
CA THR A 102 -15.21 -11.04 20.56
C THR A 102 -15.07 -12.46 20.03
N ASP A 103 -15.60 -13.43 20.78
CA ASP A 103 -15.57 -14.86 20.40
C ASP A 103 -16.29 -15.14 19.06
N ASP A 104 -17.20 -14.25 18.63
CA ASP A 104 -17.87 -14.33 17.33
C ASP A 104 -16.98 -13.88 16.15
N ASP A 105 -15.80 -13.35 16.45
CA ASP A 105 -14.78 -12.87 15.49
C ASP A 105 -15.32 -12.09 14.27
N PRO A 106 -16.07 -11.00 14.48
CA PRO A 106 -16.65 -10.23 13.37
C PRO A 106 -15.60 -9.60 12.45
N LEU A 107 -14.33 -9.54 12.88
CA LEU A 107 -13.21 -9.00 12.10
C LEU A 107 -12.41 -10.08 11.38
N GLY A 108 -12.65 -11.38 11.65
CA GLY A 108 -11.91 -12.49 11.06
C GLY A 108 -10.44 -12.51 11.50
N VAL A 109 -10.15 -12.16 12.75
CA VAL A 109 -8.75 -12.04 13.24
C VAL A 109 -8.17 -13.36 13.71
N ASP A 110 -9.00 -14.33 14.05
CA ASP A 110 -8.56 -15.63 14.57
C ASP A 110 -7.75 -16.41 13.52
N ASP A 111 -8.19 -16.39 12.27
CA ASP A 111 -7.51 -17.04 11.14
C ASP A 111 -6.45 -16.15 10.47
N PHE A 112 -6.28 -14.93 10.96
CA PHE A 112 -5.37 -13.97 10.32
C PHE A 112 -3.89 -14.32 10.54
N ALA A 113 -3.55 -14.98 11.65
CA ALA A 113 -2.20 -15.45 11.95
C ALA A 113 -1.90 -16.75 11.21
N THR A 114 -1.43 -16.65 9.97
CA THR A 114 -1.12 -17.81 9.12
C THR A 114 0.08 -18.62 9.59
N HIS A 115 1.00 -17.98 10.32
CA HIS A 115 2.23 -18.61 10.80
C HIS A 115 2.52 -18.21 12.24
N VAL A 116 2.92 -19.21 13.04
CA VAL A 116 3.43 -19.00 14.39
C VAL A 116 4.81 -19.66 14.47
N LEU A 117 5.85 -18.85 14.61
CA LEU A 117 7.24 -19.30 14.55
C LEU A 117 7.99 -18.88 15.82
N PRO A 118 9.01 -19.64 16.26
CA PRO A 118 9.90 -19.17 17.32
C PRO A 118 10.72 -17.96 16.84
N LEU A 119 11.13 -17.11 17.79
CA LEU A 119 11.83 -15.85 17.49
C LEU A 119 13.10 -16.06 16.65
N GLU A 120 13.80 -17.16 16.84
CA GLU A 120 15.02 -17.52 16.09
C GLU A 120 14.74 -17.69 14.59
N ARG A 121 13.49 -17.96 14.23
CA ARG A 121 13.05 -18.10 12.83
C ARG A 121 12.61 -16.76 12.21
N ALA A 122 12.82 -15.63 12.90
CA ALA A 122 12.47 -14.31 12.38
C ALA A 122 13.04 -14.03 10.97
N PRO A 123 14.31 -14.33 10.65
CA PRO A 123 14.82 -14.11 9.28
C PRO A 123 14.01 -14.86 8.22
N HIS A 124 13.63 -16.11 8.50
CA HIS A 124 12.79 -16.91 7.61
C HIS A 124 11.37 -16.33 7.50
N ALA A 125 10.80 -15.86 8.62
CA ALA A 125 9.47 -15.21 8.63
C ALA A 125 9.44 -13.99 7.72
N TYR A 126 10.46 -13.13 7.79
CA TYR A 126 10.58 -11.98 6.89
C TYR A 126 10.76 -12.39 5.43
N GLU A 127 11.52 -13.45 5.16
CA GLU A 127 11.74 -13.94 3.80
C GLU A 127 10.45 -14.41 3.14
N ILE A 128 9.68 -15.29 3.78
CA ILE A 128 8.42 -15.82 3.23
C ILE A 128 7.38 -14.72 3.07
N PHE A 129 7.31 -13.79 4.04
CA PHE A 129 6.39 -12.64 3.96
C PHE A 129 6.74 -11.72 2.79
N GLN A 130 8.01 -11.34 2.64
CA GLN A 130 8.45 -10.45 1.57
C GLN A 130 8.29 -11.08 0.18
N LYS A 131 8.59 -12.37 0.06
CA LYS A 131 8.46 -13.11 -1.20
C LYS A 131 7.04 -13.58 -1.49
N LYS A 132 6.09 -13.33 -0.57
CA LYS A 132 4.69 -13.81 -0.66
C LYS A 132 4.61 -15.31 -0.88
N GLN A 133 5.41 -16.06 -0.16
CA GLN A 133 5.49 -17.52 -0.21
C GLN A 133 4.69 -18.15 0.94
N ASP A 134 4.36 -19.43 0.80
CA ASP A 134 3.72 -20.26 1.81
C ASP A 134 2.39 -19.67 2.37
N GLY A 135 1.71 -18.83 1.60
CA GLY A 135 0.48 -18.17 2.04
C GLY A 135 0.66 -17.23 3.24
N ALA A 136 1.88 -16.73 3.49
CA ALA A 136 2.17 -15.86 4.63
C ALA A 136 1.42 -14.53 4.52
N VAL A 137 0.44 -14.33 5.41
CA VAL A 137 -0.33 -13.09 5.57
C VAL A 137 0.09 -12.38 6.86
N LYS A 138 0.15 -13.10 7.96
CA LYS A 138 0.57 -12.61 9.27
C LYS A 138 1.42 -13.65 9.95
N VAL A 139 2.61 -13.26 10.40
CA VAL A 139 3.51 -14.13 11.16
C VAL A 139 3.61 -13.64 12.59
N ILE A 140 3.31 -14.52 13.54
CA ILE A 140 3.53 -14.29 14.97
C ILE A 140 4.87 -14.92 15.35
N LEU A 141 5.73 -14.15 15.99
CA LEU A 141 6.99 -14.63 16.56
C LEU A 141 6.80 -14.83 18.06
N LYS A 142 7.10 -16.04 18.54
CA LYS A 142 7.10 -16.37 19.97
C LYS A 142 8.53 -16.35 20.49
N PRO A 143 8.78 -15.62 21.60
CA PRO A 143 10.08 -15.64 22.27
C PRO A 143 10.43 -17.01 22.82
#